data_f823eeb9ac38a3e5529590f45054c421
#
_entry.id   f823eeb9ac38a3e5529590f45054c421
#
_cell.length_a   1.000
_cell.length_b   1.000
_cell.length_c   1.000
_cell.angle_alpha   90.00
_cell.angle_beta   90.00
_cell.angle_gamma   90.00
#
_symmetry.space_group_name_H-M   'P 1'
#
loop_
_entity.id
_entity.type
_entity.pdbx_description
1 polymer ?
#
loop_
_entity_poly.entity_id
_entity_poly.type
_entity_poly.pdbx_seq_one_letter_code
_entity_poly.pdbx_strand_id
1 'polypeptide(L)'
;MFYGTWWSLVPPLVAIILALVTKEVYVSLFCGVFLGALFVGDFHLWKAFTVFLNTMVKSIDLKIIIFDVLLGMIVVLMGRSGGTAAYGRWATKKIKNKRQAEITTSLLGVLIFVDDYFNCLTVGSVMRPVTDKFKVSRAKLAYIIDATAAPVCILAPISSWAAAVNSYVPKGSVINGFQLFVSTIPFNLYAILTLFMVFYTSARGIDFGLMAKHERNAENGDLFTSDADEFKDEIEQEKKNVNPNGKVKDLILPMIVMIGTAVGAMIYTGFLGGAKSVTEAFANCDVETALVFSMLVTIVFIALLYLPRKLMSFSDMMGALPEGAKMMIPAILILTFAWTLKGITDRLGIAQFFSTTLNLSTTGVAFIPVIIFFIAIFISFSTGTSWGTFSILVPIAISIFNNHNTEMMIITVAAILAGAVCGDHVSPISDTTIMSSAGAQCHHLNHVSTQLQYAVPVVLSCGVGFVIAGFCRNWWLPLIVGVCVLLGILTLIMKYSGNNGEKISKFERRLEKGNV
;
A
#
# COMPACT_ATOMS: atom_id res chain seq x y z
N MET A 1 -16.70 -30.79 17.00
CA MET A 1 -17.96 -30.44 16.32
C MET A 1 -17.74 -29.45 15.17
N PHE A 2 -16.85 -28.50 15.29
CA PHE A 2 -16.63 -27.42 14.33
C PHE A 2 -15.49 -27.66 13.32
N TYR A 3 -14.63 -28.64 13.55
CA TYR A 3 -13.44 -28.91 12.74
C TYR A 3 -13.81 -29.40 11.31
N GLY A 4 -13.19 -28.79 10.29
CA GLY A 4 -13.36 -29.18 8.89
C GLY A 4 -14.76 -28.95 8.33
N THR A 5 -15.55 -28.08 8.97
CA THR A 5 -16.92 -27.73 8.56
C THR A 5 -17.02 -26.26 8.18
N TRP A 6 -18.16 -25.86 7.63
CA TRP A 6 -18.41 -24.43 7.29
C TRP A 6 -18.25 -23.47 8.46
N TRP A 7 -18.33 -23.96 9.72
CA TRP A 7 -18.08 -23.18 10.92
C TRP A 7 -16.66 -22.62 11.00
N SER A 8 -15.70 -23.24 10.30
CA SER A 8 -14.32 -22.71 10.21
C SER A 8 -14.24 -21.36 9.48
N LEU A 9 -15.25 -21.02 8.64
CA LEU A 9 -15.36 -19.73 7.96
C LEU A 9 -16.00 -18.64 8.81
N VAL A 10 -16.77 -19.00 9.86
CA VAL A 10 -17.54 -18.02 10.65
C VAL A 10 -16.64 -16.98 11.33
N PRO A 11 -15.50 -17.32 11.96
CA PRO A 11 -14.61 -16.32 12.57
C PRO A 11 -14.12 -15.23 11.60
N PRO A 12 -13.53 -15.56 10.42
CA PRO A 12 -13.13 -14.52 9.48
C PRO A 12 -14.34 -13.78 8.86
N LEU A 13 -15.47 -14.45 8.62
CA LEU A 13 -16.69 -13.77 8.13
C LEU A 13 -17.24 -12.76 9.13
N VAL A 14 -17.24 -13.10 10.43
CA VAL A 14 -17.66 -12.17 11.49
C VAL A 14 -16.69 -11.00 11.58
N ALA A 15 -15.38 -11.23 11.48
CA ALA A 15 -14.40 -10.14 11.42
C ALA A 15 -14.69 -9.19 10.24
N ILE A 16 -14.95 -9.73 9.04
CA ILE A 16 -15.29 -8.94 7.85
C ILE A 16 -16.60 -8.16 8.06
N ILE A 17 -17.68 -8.83 8.48
CA ILE A 17 -19.00 -8.20 8.67
C ILE A 17 -18.91 -7.09 9.72
N LEU A 18 -18.25 -7.33 10.85
CA LEU A 18 -18.07 -6.32 11.87
C LEU A 18 -17.23 -5.15 11.37
N ALA A 19 -16.16 -5.40 10.62
CA ALA A 19 -15.34 -4.33 10.05
C ALA A 19 -16.16 -3.46 9.07
N LEU A 20 -17.02 -4.05 8.25
CA LEU A 20 -17.93 -3.34 7.35
C LEU A 20 -18.97 -2.49 8.09
N VAL A 21 -19.49 -2.99 9.22
CA VAL A 21 -20.55 -2.30 9.99
C VAL A 21 -19.97 -1.22 10.90
N THR A 22 -18.88 -1.55 11.62
CA THR A 22 -18.30 -0.66 12.65
C THR A 22 -17.27 0.30 12.07
N LYS A 23 -16.66 -0.03 10.93
CA LYS A 23 -15.49 0.64 10.35
C LYS A 23 -14.25 0.60 11.26
N GLU A 24 -14.22 -0.34 12.22
CA GLU A 24 -13.17 -0.52 13.22
C GLU A 24 -12.51 -1.90 13.05
N VAL A 25 -11.32 -1.93 12.47
CA VAL A 25 -10.64 -3.20 12.10
C VAL A 25 -10.16 -3.95 13.34
N TYR A 26 -9.59 -3.26 14.34
CA TYR A 26 -9.03 -3.90 15.52
C TYR A 26 -10.08 -4.68 16.32
N VAL A 27 -11.21 -4.03 16.63
CA VAL A 27 -12.33 -4.65 17.37
C VAL A 27 -12.92 -5.80 16.56
N SER A 28 -13.03 -5.63 15.25
CA SER A 28 -13.61 -6.64 14.35
C SER A 28 -12.74 -7.90 14.28
N LEU A 29 -11.42 -7.74 14.11
CA LEU A 29 -10.47 -8.85 14.17
C LEU A 29 -10.49 -9.53 15.54
N PHE A 30 -10.47 -8.76 16.64
CA PHE A 30 -10.56 -9.32 17.98
C PHE A 30 -11.81 -10.16 18.18
N CYS A 31 -12.99 -9.67 17.77
CA CYS A 31 -14.26 -10.40 17.85
C CYS A 31 -14.23 -11.69 17.02
N GLY A 32 -13.70 -11.63 15.79
CA GLY A 32 -13.54 -12.82 14.96
C GLY A 32 -12.63 -13.87 15.59
N VAL A 33 -11.46 -13.43 16.09
CA VAL A 33 -10.49 -14.30 16.79
C VAL A 33 -11.12 -14.93 18.03
N PHE A 34 -11.79 -14.12 18.86
CA PHE A 34 -12.38 -14.61 20.12
C PHE A 34 -13.54 -15.57 19.88
N LEU A 35 -14.38 -15.30 18.87
CA LEU A 35 -15.45 -16.22 18.46
C LEU A 35 -14.86 -17.57 17.98
N GLY A 36 -13.81 -17.52 17.17
CA GLY A 36 -13.12 -18.75 16.77
C GLY A 36 -12.51 -19.50 17.93
N ALA A 37 -11.94 -18.79 18.91
CA ALA A 37 -11.44 -19.39 20.15
C ALA A 37 -12.56 -20.03 20.98
N LEU A 38 -13.78 -19.46 21.00
CA LEU A 38 -14.97 -20.08 21.61
C LEU A 38 -15.32 -21.39 20.92
N PHE A 39 -15.28 -21.46 19.59
CA PHE A 39 -15.53 -22.72 18.86
C PHE A 39 -14.49 -23.79 19.19
N VAL A 40 -13.20 -23.44 19.21
CA VAL A 40 -12.12 -24.37 19.62
C VAL A 40 -12.25 -24.76 21.08
N GLY A 41 -12.75 -23.89 21.94
CA GLY A 41 -12.96 -24.09 23.37
C GLY A 41 -14.28 -24.75 23.75
N ASP A 42 -15.11 -25.18 22.78
CA ASP A 42 -16.45 -25.75 22.99
C ASP A 42 -17.35 -24.84 23.85
N PHE A 43 -17.29 -23.52 23.61
CA PHE A 43 -18.01 -22.48 24.35
C PHE A 43 -17.67 -22.32 25.84
N HIS A 44 -16.58 -22.94 26.31
CA HIS A 44 -16.08 -22.68 27.66
C HIS A 44 -15.22 -21.43 27.68
N LEU A 45 -15.68 -20.36 28.32
CA LEU A 45 -15.04 -19.04 28.35
C LEU A 45 -13.56 -19.08 28.74
N TRP A 46 -13.23 -19.79 29.83
CA TRP A 46 -11.84 -19.90 30.29
C TRP A 46 -10.95 -20.64 29.28
N LYS A 47 -11.47 -21.73 28.72
CA LYS A 47 -10.76 -22.50 27.69
C LYS A 47 -10.57 -21.66 26.41
N ALA A 48 -11.61 -20.92 25.99
CA ALA A 48 -11.53 -19.99 24.86
C ALA A 48 -10.48 -18.90 25.09
N PHE A 49 -10.46 -18.28 26.27
CA PHE A 49 -9.46 -17.27 26.62
C PHE A 49 -8.04 -17.86 26.59
N THR A 50 -7.85 -19.05 27.14
CA THR A 50 -6.56 -19.76 27.09
C THR A 50 -6.15 -20.10 25.65
N VAL A 51 -7.09 -20.55 24.81
CA VAL A 51 -6.86 -20.82 23.38
C VAL A 51 -6.47 -19.55 22.66
N PHE A 52 -7.20 -18.46 22.90
CA PHE A 52 -6.90 -17.15 22.32
C PHE A 52 -5.46 -16.70 22.64
N LEU A 53 -5.10 -16.62 23.94
CA LEU A 53 -3.78 -16.17 24.36
C LEU A 53 -2.65 -17.07 23.84
N ASN A 54 -2.81 -18.39 23.99
CA ASN A 54 -1.78 -19.34 23.53
C ASN A 54 -1.62 -19.32 22.01
N THR A 55 -2.70 -19.13 21.26
CA THR A 55 -2.61 -19.02 19.80
C THR A 55 -1.94 -17.70 19.42
N MET A 56 -2.31 -16.59 20.04
CA MET A 56 -1.70 -15.29 19.79
C MET A 56 -0.18 -15.33 20.01
N VAL A 57 0.26 -15.80 21.20
CA VAL A 57 1.71 -15.90 21.52
C VAL A 57 2.47 -16.80 20.56
N LYS A 58 1.85 -17.89 20.08
CA LYS A 58 2.48 -18.83 19.13
C LYS A 58 2.49 -18.31 17.68
N SER A 59 1.54 -17.46 17.33
CA SER A 59 1.36 -16.98 15.95
C SER A 59 2.14 -15.70 15.66
N ILE A 60 2.52 -14.93 16.70
CA ILE A 60 3.27 -13.68 16.52
C ILE A 60 4.66 -13.97 15.93
N ASP A 61 4.98 -13.27 14.84
CA ASP A 61 6.36 -13.22 14.34
C ASP A 61 7.09 -12.01 14.92
N LEU A 62 7.89 -12.28 15.95
CA LEU A 62 8.62 -11.23 16.66
C LEU A 62 9.68 -10.54 15.78
N LYS A 63 10.25 -11.25 14.79
CA LYS A 63 11.23 -10.65 13.87
C LYS A 63 10.58 -9.57 13.01
N ILE A 64 9.35 -9.80 12.53
CA ILE A 64 8.60 -8.79 11.74
C ILE A 64 8.26 -7.58 12.62
N ILE A 65 7.83 -7.78 13.87
CA ILE A 65 7.58 -6.66 14.79
C ILE A 65 8.86 -5.83 15.03
N ILE A 66 10.00 -6.49 15.24
CA ILE A 66 11.29 -5.80 15.40
C ILE A 66 11.64 -5.02 14.13
N PHE A 67 11.45 -5.62 12.95
CA PHE A 67 11.66 -4.96 11.66
C PHE A 67 10.81 -3.69 11.54
N ASP A 68 9.51 -3.76 11.80
CA ASP A 68 8.58 -2.61 11.70
C ASP A 68 9.01 -1.47 12.65
N VAL A 69 9.35 -1.79 13.89
CA VAL A 69 9.82 -0.79 14.87
C VAL A 69 11.10 -0.11 14.40
N LEU A 70 12.08 -0.87 13.90
CA LEU A 70 13.34 -0.32 13.39
C LEU A 70 13.13 0.48 12.10
N LEU A 71 12.24 0.02 11.23
CA LEU A 71 11.85 0.76 10.03
C LEU A 71 11.25 2.11 10.39
N GLY A 72 10.30 2.15 11.32
CA GLY A 72 9.72 3.40 11.82
C GLY A 72 10.78 4.35 12.38
N MET A 73 11.77 3.84 13.11
CA MET A 73 12.90 4.63 13.59
C MET A 73 13.70 5.26 12.43
N ILE A 74 14.03 4.48 11.38
CA ILE A 74 14.75 4.96 10.20
C ILE A 74 13.96 6.08 9.50
N VAL A 75 12.65 5.89 9.36
CA VAL A 75 11.73 6.86 8.77
C VAL A 75 11.79 8.20 9.49
N VAL A 76 11.66 8.19 10.82
CA VAL A 76 11.74 9.40 11.65
C VAL A 76 13.13 10.06 11.56
N LEU A 77 14.21 9.28 11.60
CA LEU A 77 15.58 9.79 11.47
C LEU A 77 15.82 10.46 10.11
N MET A 78 15.36 9.85 9.03
CA MET A 78 15.48 10.41 7.67
C MET A 78 14.67 11.70 7.53
N GLY A 79 13.46 11.75 8.09
CA GLY A 79 12.62 12.95 8.10
C GLY A 79 13.31 14.12 8.81
N ARG A 80 13.85 13.89 10.02
CA ARG A 80 14.53 14.93 10.83
C ARG A 80 15.87 15.40 10.26
N SER A 81 16.54 14.62 9.41
CA SER A 81 17.86 14.93 8.85
C SER A 81 17.89 16.20 7.97
N GLY A 82 16.74 16.63 7.46
CA GLY A 82 16.63 17.69 6.45
C GLY A 82 17.00 17.25 5.03
N GLY A 83 17.28 15.98 4.81
CA GLY A 83 17.58 15.41 3.50
C GLY A 83 16.42 15.58 2.51
N THR A 84 15.20 15.39 2.97
CA THR A 84 13.95 15.59 2.24
C THR A 84 13.81 17.05 1.75
N ALA A 85 13.96 18.02 2.65
CA ALA A 85 13.92 19.44 2.30
C ALA A 85 15.04 19.85 1.32
N ALA A 86 16.23 19.25 1.46
CA ALA A 86 17.33 19.46 0.52
C ALA A 86 17.01 18.94 -0.89
N TYR A 87 16.34 17.79 -0.99
CA TYR A 87 15.86 17.27 -2.26
C TYR A 87 14.85 18.22 -2.92
N GLY A 88 13.87 18.73 -2.15
CA GLY A 88 12.91 19.70 -2.64
C GLY A 88 13.59 20.97 -3.19
N ARG A 89 14.58 21.54 -2.47
CA ARG A 89 15.38 22.69 -2.94
C ARG A 89 16.15 22.36 -4.22
N TRP A 90 16.72 21.18 -4.35
CA TRP A 90 17.42 20.73 -5.55
C TRP A 90 16.44 20.57 -6.71
N ALA A 91 15.32 19.91 -6.51
CA ALA A 91 14.28 19.69 -7.50
C ALA A 91 13.72 21.02 -8.02
N THR A 92 13.42 21.99 -7.14
CA THR A 92 12.93 23.32 -7.51
C THR A 92 13.86 24.07 -8.46
N LYS A 93 15.18 23.83 -8.40
CA LYS A 93 16.17 24.44 -9.30
C LYS A 93 16.28 23.75 -10.66
N LYS A 94 15.97 22.45 -10.74
CA LYS A 94 16.13 21.62 -11.95
C LYS A 94 14.87 21.52 -12.78
N ILE A 95 13.70 21.54 -12.16
CA ILE A 95 12.39 21.43 -12.80
C ILE A 95 12.05 22.75 -13.50
N LYS A 96 11.51 22.66 -14.71
CA LYS A 96 11.23 23.80 -15.58
C LYS A 96 9.74 24.02 -15.89
N ASN A 97 8.90 23.00 -15.73
CA ASN A 97 7.48 23.07 -16.05
C ASN A 97 6.63 22.12 -15.21
N LYS A 98 5.30 22.28 -15.29
CA LYS A 98 4.28 21.53 -14.56
C LYS A 98 4.44 20.01 -14.73
N ARG A 99 4.55 19.52 -15.96
CA ARG A 99 4.70 18.08 -16.27
C ARG A 99 5.95 17.48 -15.62
N GLN A 100 7.07 18.23 -15.65
CA GLN A 100 8.28 17.79 -14.97
C GLN A 100 8.10 17.75 -13.46
N ALA A 101 7.35 18.67 -12.85
CA ALA A 101 7.05 18.67 -11.43
C ALA A 101 6.24 17.40 -11.05
N GLU A 102 5.18 17.10 -11.80
CA GLU A 102 4.37 15.90 -11.59
C GLU A 102 5.17 14.60 -11.76
N ILE A 103 5.94 14.46 -12.86
CA ILE A 103 6.78 13.27 -13.11
C ILE A 103 7.86 13.13 -12.03
N THR A 104 8.50 14.22 -11.61
CA THR A 104 9.52 14.14 -10.57
C THR A 104 8.92 13.78 -9.22
N THR A 105 7.70 14.24 -8.92
CA THR A 105 6.93 13.81 -7.74
C THR A 105 6.66 12.31 -7.79
N SER A 106 6.17 11.82 -8.92
CA SER A 106 5.90 10.39 -9.13
C SER A 106 7.18 9.54 -9.01
N LEU A 107 8.30 10.00 -9.57
CA LEU A 107 9.60 9.31 -9.45
C LEU A 107 10.10 9.29 -8.01
N LEU A 108 9.90 10.37 -7.25
CA LEU A 108 10.24 10.38 -5.83
C LEU A 108 9.38 9.37 -5.05
N GLY A 109 8.06 9.31 -5.35
CA GLY A 109 7.17 8.31 -4.77
C GLY A 109 7.63 6.87 -5.07
N VAL A 110 8.00 6.59 -6.32
CA VAL A 110 8.57 5.28 -6.69
C VAL A 110 9.89 4.98 -5.97
N LEU A 111 10.69 5.99 -5.71
CA LEU A 111 11.96 5.81 -4.99
C LEU A 111 11.74 5.46 -3.51
N ILE A 112 10.69 5.98 -2.89
CA ILE A 112 10.36 5.75 -1.47
C ILE A 112 9.38 4.56 -1.35
N PHE A 113 9.83 3.37 -1.70
CA PHE A 113 9.01 2.17 -1.81
C PHE A 113 8.98 1.29 -0.56
N VAL A 114 9.69 1.66 0.48
CA VAL A 114 9.91 0.79 1.64
C VAL A 114 8.67 0.67 2.52
N ASP A 115 7.97 1.79 2.67
CA ASP A 115 6.78 1.91 3.50
C ASP A 115 5.85 3.01 2.94
N ASP A 116 4.55 2.72 2.88
CA ASP A 116 3.53 3.59 2.29
C ASP A 116 3.24 4.84 3.15
N TYR A 117 3.20 4.72 4.47
CA TYR A 117 3.00 5.87 5.37
C TYR A 117 4.16 6.86 5.26
N PHE A 118 5.40 6.35 5.25
CA PHE A 118 6.58 7.19 5.03
C PHE A 118 6.55 7.87 3.65
N ASN A 119 6.14 7.13 2.62
CA ASN A 119 5.98 7.68 1.28
C ASN A 119 5.02 8.88 1.30
N CYS A 120 3.79 8.69 1.82
CA CYS A 120 2.76 9.72 1.85
C CYS A 120 3.26 11.03 2.47
N LEU A 121 3.85 10.96 3.65
CA LEU A 121 4.31 12.15 4.38
C LEU A 121 5.53 12.78 3.74
N THR A 122 6.50 11.95 3.30
CA THR A 122 7.77 12.45 2.77
C THR A 122 7.61 13.08 1.39
N VAL A 123 6.95 12.40 0.45
CA VAL A 123 6.75 12.94 -0.91
C VAL A 123 5.96 14.24 -0.85
N GLY A 124 4.93 14.30 -0.01
CA GLY A 124 4.11 15.49 0.18
C GLY A 124 4.94 16.67 0.67
N SER A 125 5.59 16.54 1.81
CA SER A 125 6.38 17.64 2.43
C SER A 125 7.51 18.13 1.52
N VAL A 126 8.14 17.22 0.75
CA VAL A 126 9.25 17.54 -0.16
C VAL A 126 8.79 18.24 -1.41
N MET A 127 7.69 17.76 -2.01
CA MET A 127 7.29 18.21 -3.36
C MET A 127 6.28 19.34 -3.35
N ARG A 128 5.59 19.63 -2.24
CA ARG A 128 4.69 20.79 -2.14
C ARG A 128 5.31 22.11 -2.64
N PRO A 129 6.49 22.55 -2.15
CA PRO A 129 7.07 23.80 -2.62
C PRO A 129 7.40 23.80 -4.13
N VAL A 130 7.65 22.61 -4.68
CA VAL A 130 7.92 22.43 -6.12
C VAL A 130 6.63 22.52 -6.91
N THR A 131 5.62 21.75 -6.53
CA THR A 131 4.31 21.69 -7.20
C THR A 131 3.59 23.03 -7.12
N ASP A 132 3.66 23.74 -6.00
CA ASP A 132 3.09 25.08 -5.83
C ASP A 132 3.70 26.08 -6.81
N LYS A 133 5.04 26.08 -6.95
CA LYS A 133 5.75 26.94 -7.89
C LYS A 133 5.28 26.74 -9.33
N PHE A 134 4.95 25.52 -9.70
CA PHE A 134 4.51 25.15 -11.06
C PHE A 134 2.99 25.06 -11.20
N LYS A 135 2.24 25.56 -10.21
CA LYS A 135 0.76 25.64 -10.22
C LYS A 135 0.09 24.28 -10.46
N VAL A 136 0.60 23.23 -9.81
CA VAL A 136 -0.07 21.93 -9.68
C VAL A 136 -1.00 22.02 -8.49
N SER A 137 -2.27 21.61 -8.63
CA SER A 137 -3.23 21.66 -7.52
C SER A 137 -2.84 20.72 -6.37
N ARG A 138 -3.27 21.05 -5.17
CA ARG A 138 -3.07 20.21 -3.99
C ARG A 138 -3.76 18.85 -4.14
N ALA A 139 -4.91 18.82 -4.80
CA ALA A 139 -5.61 17.57 -5.11
C ALA A 139 -4.80 16.66 -6.07
N LYS A 140 -4.15 17.26 -7.10
CA LYS A 140 -3.29 16.49 -8.00
C LYS A 140 -2.04 15.97 -7.30
N LEU A 141 -1.44 16.79 -6.43
CA LEU A 141 -0.31 16.36 -5.61
C LEU A 141 -0.71 15.20 -4.69
N ALA A 142 -1.84 15.30 -3.97
CA ALA A 142 -2.35 14.24 -3.10
C ALA A 142 -2.59 12.94 -3.87
N TYR A 143 -3.19 13.02 -5.06
CA TYR A 143 -3.37 11.87 -5.95
C TYR A 143 -2.04 11.21 -6.35
N ILE A 144 -1.02 11.98 -6.74
CA ILE A 144 0.29 11.43 -7.12
C ILE A 144 0.93 10.73 -5.93
N ILE A 145 0.86 11.32 -4.73
CA ILE A 145 1.41 10.76 -3.51
C ILE A 145 0.75 9.41 -3.23
N ASP A 146 -0.57 9.38 -3.12
CA ASP A 146 -1.33 8.18 -2.77
C ASP A 146 -1.15 7.07 -3.81
N ALA A 147 -1.23 7.42 -5.10
CA ALA A 147 -1.04 6.50 -6.23
C ALA A 147 0.40 5.97 -6.36
N THR A 148 1.39 6.56 -5.68
CA THR A 148 2.78 6.07 -5.63
C THR A 148 3.21 5.59 -4.24
N ALA A 149 2.30 5.50 -3.28
CA ALA A 149 2.57 4.96 -1.94
C ALA A 149 2.34 3.43 -1.91
N ALA A 150 1.16 2.98 -1.49
CA ALA A 150 0.85 1.55 -1.43
C ALA A 150 1.05 0.80 -2.77
N PRO A 151 0.69 1.36 -3.96
CA PRO A 151 0.96 0.70 -5.23
C PRO A 151 2.43 0.42 -5.51
N VAL A 152 3.34 1.26 -5.04
CA VAL A 152 4.78 1.03 -5.19
C VAL A 152 5.29 0.03 -4.17
N CYS A 153 4.87 0.15 -2.90
CA CYS A 153 5.32 -0.73 -1.82
C CYS A 153 4.94 -2.19 -2.08
N ILE A 154 3.77 -2.43 -2.68
CA ILE A 154 3.31 -3.79 -3.00
C ILE A 154 4.02 -4.42 -4.22
N LEU A 155 4.71 -3.62 -5.03
CA LEU A 155 5.56 -4.09 -6.14
C LEU A 155 7.02 -4.24 -5.72
N ALA A 156 7.40 -3.72 -4.55
CA ALA A 156 8.77 -3.76 -4.07
C ALA A 156 9.03 -5.04 -3.25
N PRO A 157 9.99 -5.88 -3.65
CA PRO A 157 10.27 -7.14 -2.94
C PRO A 157 10.90 -6.93 -1.56
N ILE A 158 11.32 -5.72 -1.24
CA ILE A 158 11.88 -5.31 0.05
C ILE A 158 11.05 -4.15 0.60
N SER A 159 9.92 -4.49 1.19
CA SER A 159 8.99 -3.53 1.78
C SER A 159 8.31 -4.13 3.02
N SER A 160 7.65 -3.30 3.82
CA SER A 160 6.78 -3.75 4.91
C SER A 160 5.70 -4.74 4.42
N TRP A 161 5.20 -4.54 3.21
CA TRP A 161 4.19 -5.41 2.57
C TRP A 161 4.74 -6.79 2.22
N ALA A 162 5.96 -6.86 1.66
CA ALA A 162 6.62 -8.12 1.37
C ALA A 162 6.85 -8.95 2.65
N ALA A 163 7.26 -8.30 3.73
CA ALA A 163 7.43 -8.92 5.04
C ALA A 163 6.10 -9.48 5.58
N ALA A 164 5.02 -8.70 5.51
CA ALA A 164 3.69 -9.12 5.96
C ALA A 164 3.17 -10.33 5.18
N VAL A 165 3.20 -10.30 3.85
CA VAL A 165 2.73 -11.42 3.02
C VAL A 165 3.57 -12.68 3.24
N ASN A 166 4.90 -12.53 3.38
CA ASN A 166 5.79 -13.65 3.70
C ASN A 166 5.36 -14.37 4.98
N SER A 167 4.93 -13.64 6.00
CA SER A 167 4.55 -14.19 7.31
C SER A 167 3.27 -15.06 7.29
N TYR A 168 2.44 -14.94 6.25
CA TYR A 168 1.20 -15.72 6.14
C TYR A 168 1.40 -17.13 5.56
N VAL A 169 2.53 -17.39 4.90
CA VAL A 169 2.78 -18.69 4.27
C VAL A 169 3.29 -19.68 5.31
N PRO A 170 2.66 -20.86 5.48
CA PRO A 170 3.12 -21.87 6.42
C PRO A 170 4.52 -22.38 6.06
N LYS A 171 5.35 -22.64 7.08
CA LYS A 171 6.65 -23.29 6.90
C LYS A 171 6.44 -24.70 6.30
N GLY A 172 7.19 -25.01 5.24
CA GLY A 172 7.07 -26.27 4.51
C GLY A 172 6.02 -26.28 3.40
N SER A 173 5.43 -25.15 3.05
CA SER A 173 4.60 -25.00 1.86
C SER A 173 5.42 -25.22 0.58
N VAL A 174 4.74 -25.57 -0.53
CA VAL A 174 5.37 -25.79 -1.86
C VAL A 174 6.14 -24.56 -2.34
N ILE A 175 5.68 -23.36 -1.97
CA ILE A 175 6.32 -22.08 -2.27
C ILE A 175 6.50 -21.33 -0.95
N ASN A 176 7.66 -20.72 -0.73
CA ASN A 176 7.85 -19.88 0.46
C ASN A 176 7.18 -18.50 0.29
N GLY A 177 7.00 -17.77 1.38
CA GLY A 177 6.24 -16.52 1.37
C GLY A 177 6.89 -15.44 0.52
N PHE A 178 8.23 -15.36 0.49
CA PHE A 178 8.94 -14.41 -0.36
C PHE A 178 8.75 -14.73 -1.85
N GLN A 179 8.86 -16.01 -2.23
CA GLN A 179 8.58 -16.44 -3.59
C GLN A 179 7.14 -16.17 -4.00
N LEU A 180 6.18 -16.45 -3.09
CA LEU A 180 4.78 -16.12 -3.33
C LEU A 180 4.63 -14.63 -3.63
N PHE A 181 5.16 -13.76 -2.75
CA PHE A 181 5.05 -12.32 -2.93
C PHE A 181 5.66 -11.85 -4.26
N VAL A 182 6.90 -12.24 -4.55
CA VAL A 182 7.56 -11.87 -5.82
C VAL A 182 6.78 -12.36 -7.04
N SER A 183 6.19 -13.57 -6.96
CA SER A 183 5.38 -14.12 -8.04
C SER A 183 4.04 -13.38 -8.24
N THR A 184 3.52 -12.68 -7.21
CA THR A 184 2.31 -11.86 -7.34
C THR A 184 2.56 -10.54 -8.06
N ILE A 185 3.80 -10.02 -8.05
CA ILE A 185 4.14 -8.70 -8.61
C ILE A 185 3.64 -8.51 -10.04
N PRO A 186 3.95 -9.40 -11.02
CA PRO A 186 3.51 -9.20 -12.40
C PRO A 186 2.00 -9.34 -12.59
N PHE A 187 1.29 -9.96 -11.63
CA PHE A 187 -0.17 -10.07 -11.62
C PHE A 187 -0.86 -8.97 -10.80
N ASN A 188 -0.10 -8.09 -10.12
CA ASN A 188 -0.70 -6.98 -9.38
C ASN A 188 -1.14 -5.87 -10.34
N LEU A 189 -2.25 -6.14 -11.04
CA LEU A 189 -2.72 -5.28 -12.13
C LEU A 189 -3.06 -3.87 -11.64
N TYR A 190 -3.67 -3.72 -10.44
CA TYR A 190 -4.06 -2.40 -9.96
C TYR A 190 -2.85 -1.51 -9.70
N ALA A 191 -1.83 -2.01 -9.03
CA ALA A 191 -0.62 -1.25 -8.75
C ALA A 191 0.09 -0.82 -10.05
N ILE A 192 0.25 -1.76 -11.01
CA ILE A 192 0.92 -1.49 -12.28
C ILE A 192 0.12 -0.50 -13.12
N LEU A 193 -1.20 -0.69 -13.26
CA LEU A 193 -2.06 0.19 -14.06
C LEU A 193 -2.25 1.56 -13.41
N THR A 194 -2.27 1.66 -12.07
CA THR A 194 -2.30 2.95 -11.36
C THR A 194 -1.02 3.75 -11.60
N LEU A 195 0.15 3.12 -11.49
CA LEU A 195 1.41 3.77 -11.83
C LEU A 195 1.46 4.19 -13.30
N PHE A 196 1.03 3.30 -14.21
CA PHE A 196 0.90 3.67 -15.62
C PHE A 196 -0.01 4.89 -15.81
N MET A 197 -1.16 4.93 -15.13
CA MET A 197 -2.12 6.05 -15.16
C MET A 197 -1.46 7.35 -14.70
N VAL A 198 -0.75 7.35 -13.55
CA VAL A 198 -0.05 8.53 -13.02
C VAL A 198 0.97 9.06 -14.01
N PHE A 199 1.88 8.20 -14.49
CA PHE A 199 2.91 8.62 -15.45
C PHE A 199 2.34 9.06 -16.79
N TYR A 200 1.32 8.36 -17.29
CA TYR A 200 0.68 8.68 -18.57
C TYR A 200 -0.03 10.04 -18.52
N THR A 201 -0.85 10.28 -17.48
CA THR A 201 -1.59 11.55 -17.33
C THR A 201 -0.64 12.72 -17.09
N SER A 202 0.37 12.56 -16.24
CA SER A 202 1.40 13.59 -15.99
C SER A 202 2.24 13.91 -17.25
N ALA A 203 2.68 12.90 -17.99
CA ALA A 203 3.48 13.10 -19.20
C ALA A 203 2.69 13.78 -20.32
N ARG A 204 1.40 13.46 -20.46
CA ARG A 204 0.52 14.05 -21.45
C ARG A 204 -0.09 15.38 -21.01
N GLY A 205 -0.09 15.70 -19.70
CA GLY A 205 -0.80 16.84 -19.13
C GLY A 205 -2.32 16.69 -19.30
N ILE A 206 -2.82 15.49 -19.01
CA ILE A 206 -4.25 15.15 -19.16
C ILE A 206 -4.90 15.18 -17.79
N ASP A 207 -5.91 16.03 -17.64
CA ASP A 207 -6.76 16.07 -16.47
C ASP A 207 -8.23 16.01 -16.89
N PHE A 208 -9.04 15.27 -16.15
CA PHE A 208 -10.46 15.10 -16.43
C PHE A 208 -11.30 15.14 -15.14
N GLY A 209 -12.60 15.27 -15.31
CA GLY A 209 -13.54 15.31 -14.21
C GLY A 209 -13.27 16.45 -13.22
N LEU A 210 -13.39 16.16 -11.92
CA LEU A 210 -13.14 17.13 -10.86
C LEU A 210 -11.67 17.57 -10.80
N MET A 211 -10.73 16.69 -11.10
CA MET A 211 -9.31 17.04 -11.14
C MET A 211 -9.02 18.16 -12.13
N ALA A 212 -9.64 18.13 -13.31
CA ALA A 212 -9.49 19.20 -14.30
C ALA A 212 -10.01 20.55 -13.81
N LYS A 213 -11.00 20.57 -12.89
CA LYS A 213 -11.45 21.80 -12.23
C LYS A 213 -10.38 22.32 -11.27
N HIS A 214 -9.84 21.45 -10.42
CA HIS A 214 -8.76 21.81 -9.48
C HIS A 214 -7.52 22.33 -10.19
N GLU A 215 -7.13 21.70 -11.29
CA GLU A 215 -5.97 22.11 -12.08
C GLU A 215 -6.17 23.48 -12.75
N ARG A 216 -7.37 23.77 -13.26
CA ARG A 216 -7.71 25.11 -13.81
C ARG A 216 -7.69 26.19 -12.72
N ASN A 217 -8.19 25.90 -11.53
CA ASN A 217 -8.13 26.82 -10.39
C ASN A 217 -6.69 27.11 -9.99
N ALA A 218 -5.85 26.08 -9.95
CA ALA A 218 -4.42 26.20 -9.63
C ALA A 218 -3.67 27.06 -10.67
N GLU A 219 -3.99 26.95 -11.96
CA GLU A 219 -3.44 27.82 -13.02
C GLU A 219 -3.78 29.31 -12.80
N ASN A 220 -4.96 29.58 -12.22
CA ASN A 220 -5.41 30.93 -11.85
C ASN A 220 -4.88 31.39 -10.48
N GLY A 221 -4.10 30.56 -9.78
CA GLY A 221 -3.46 30.88 -8.51
C GLY A 221 -4.14 30.31 -7.27
N ASP A 222 -5.30 29.65 -7.42
CA ASP A 222 -5.98 28.96 -6.33
C ASP A 222 -5.57 27.46 -6.31
N LEU A 223 -4.57 27.12 -5.51
CA LEU A 223 -4.04 25.76 -5.41
C LEU A 223 -4.95 24.81 -4.64
N PHE A 224 -5.84 25.31 -3.80
CA PHE A 224 -6.65 24.54 -2.86
C PHE A 224 -8.06 24.25 -3.36
N THR A 225 -8.66 25.17 -4.12
CA THR A 225 -10.08 25.13 -4.55
C THR A 225 -11.08 25.15 -3.38
N SER A 226 -10.60 25.28 -2.16
CA SER A 226 -11.33 25.36 -0.90
C SER A 226 -10.54 26.24 0.09
N ASP A 227 -11.07 26.46 1.27
CA ASP A 227 -10.49 27.37 2.24
C ASP A 227 -9.04 27.00 2.59
N ALA A 228 -8.10 27.86 2.24
CA ALA A 228 -6.67 27.66 2.49
C ALA A 228 -6.28 27.92 3.97
N ASP A 229 -7.19 28.53 4.75
CA ASP A 229 -6.91 28.93 6.14
C ASP A 229 -6.73 27.74 7.09
N GLU A 230 -7.31 26.60 6.74
CA GLU A 230 -7.20 25.32 7.49
C GLU A 230 -5.74 24.86 7.66
N PHE A 231 -4.85 25.18 6.72
CA PHE A 231 -3.47 24.66 6.71
C PHE A 231 -2.40 25.65 7.17
N LYS A 232 -2.77 26.88 7.56
CA LYS A 232 -1.78 27.93 7.91
C LYS A 232 -0.89 27.54 9.10
N ASP A 233 -1.48 26.98 10.14
CA ASP A 233 -0.76 26.65 11.37
C ASP A 233 0.17 25.45 11.17
N GLU A 234 -0.22 24.46 10.37
CA GLU A 234 0.61 23.29 10.03
C GLU A 234 1.83 23.69 9.21
N ILE A 235 1.66 24.59 8.24
CA ILE A 235 2.76 25.12 7.40
C ILE A 235 3.82 25.82 8.27
N GLU A 236 3.42 26.54 9.31
CA GLU A 236 4.36 27.21 10.21
C GLU A 236 5.10 26.24 11.13
N GLN A 237 4.44 25.19 11.62
CA GLN A 237 5.06 24.18 12.48
C GLN A 237 6.08 23.30 11.75
N GLU A 238 5.80 22.89 10.52
CA GLU A 238 6.74 22.09 9.72
C GLU A 238 8.06 22.81 9.45
N LYS A 239 8.03 24.13 9.21
CA LYS A 239 9.25 24.91 8.97
C LYS A 239 10.21 24.92 10.15
N LYS A 240 9.72 24.68 11.38
CA LYS A 240 10.53 24.74 12.61
C LYS A 240 11.29 23.44 12.91
N ASN A 241 10.84 22.28 12.39
CA ASN A 241 11.34 20.97 12.82
C ASN A 241 12.38 20.34 11.88
N VAL A 242 12.72 20.97 10.75
CA VAL A 242 13.63 20.39 9.75
C VAL A 242 15.02 21.03 9.84
N ASN A 243 16.08 20.20 9.92
CA ASN A 243 17.44 20.69 9.94
C ASN A 243 17.81 21.37 8.59
N PRO A 244 18.18 22.67 8.58
CA PRO A 244 18.49 23.38 7.33
C PRO A 244 19.78 22.89 6.63
N ASN A 245 20.68 22.20 7.37
CA ASN A 245 21.98 21.72 6.88
C ASN A 245 21.91 20.36 6.18
N GLY A 246 20.73 19.75 6.12
CA GLY A 246 20.50 18.50 5.40
C GLY A 246 20.88 18.60 3.91
N LYS A 247 21.37 17.50 3.36
CA LYS A 247 21.76 17.36 1.95
C LYS A 247 21.00 16.20 1.33
N VAL A 248 20.80 16.21 0.02
CA VAL A 248 20.12 15.13 -0.72
C VAL A 248 20.69 13.73 -0.41
N LYS A 249 22.00 13.63 -0.19
CA LYS A 249 22.66 12.38 0.21
C LYS A 249 22.15 11.82 1.54
N ASP A 250 21.61 12.65 2.42
CA ASP A 250 21.10 12.25 3.74
C ASP A 250 19.74 11.53 3.63
N LEU A 251 19.06 11.65 2.51
CA LEU A 251 17.91 10.85 2.14
C LEU A 251 18.34 9.60 1.35
N ILE A 252 19.14 9.77 0.31
CA ILE A 252 19.42 8.71 -0.69
C ILE A 252 20.37 7.64 -0.15
N LEU A 253 21.45 8.01 0.58
CA LEU A 253 22.45 7.05 1.03
C LEU A 253 21.90 6.02 2.04
N PRO A 254 21.12 6.41 3.07
CA PRO A 254 20.47 5.43 3.95
C PRO A 254 19.60 4.43 3.19
N MET A 255 18.83 4.87 2.19
CA MET A 255 18.00 3.99 1.37
C MET A 255 18.84 2.99 0.56
N ILE A 256 19.93 3.46 -0.07
CA ILE A 256 20.85 2.57 -0.80
C ILE A 256 21.48 1.53 0.13
N VAL A 257 21.92 1.94 1.33
CA VAL A 257 22.48 1.04 2.33
C VAL A 257 21.45 0.02 2.78
N MET A 258 20.24 0.46 3.09
CA MET A 258 19.13 -0.41 3.52
C MET A 258 18.82 -1.48 2.47
N ILE A 259 18.61 -1.08 1.21
CA ILE A 259 18.32 -2.01 0.11
C ILE A 259 19.52 -2.95 -0.13
N GLY A 260 20.73 -2.38 -0.24
CA GLY A 260 21.94 -3.17 -0.52
C GLY A 260 22.25 -4.20 0.57
N THR A 261 22.07 -3.82 1.84
CA THR A 261 22.30 -4.74 2.97
C THR A 261 21.17 -5.77 3.10
N ALA A 262 19.91 -5.43 2.77
CA ALA A 262 18.81 -6.39 2.74
C ALA A 262 19.06 -7.46 1.66
N VAL A 263 19.34 -7.03 0.42
CA VAL A 263 19.67 -7.93 -0.69
C VAL A 263 20.89 -8.80 -0.36
N GLY A 264 21.95 -8.19 0.15
CA GLY A 264 23.18 -8.90 0.54
C GLY A 264 22.92 -9.94 1.64
N ALA A 265 22.12 -9.60 2.65
CA ALA A 265 21.77 -10.51 3.74
C ALA A 265 20.83 -11.64 3.27
N MET A 266 19.88 -11.37 2.37
CA MET A 266 19.04 -12.41 1.76
C MET A 266 19.89 -13.41 0.98
N ILE A 267 20.79 -12.93 0.13
CA ILE A 267 21.71 -13.79 -0.62
C ILE A 267 22.60 -14.60 0.34
N TYR A 268 23.16 -13.96 1.36
CA TYR A 268 24.03 -14.59 2.35
C TYR A 268 23.32 -15.70 3.13
N THR A 269 22.14 -15.41 3.67
CA THR A 269 21.35 -16.40 4.41
C THR A 269 20.88 -17.55 3.53
N GLY A 270 20.58 -17.29 2.26
CA GLY A 270 20.24 -18.33 1.29
C GLY A 270 21.39 -19.27 0.99
N PHE A 271 22.62 -18.74 0.83
CA PHE A 271 23.82 -19.58 0.68
C PHE A 271 24.14 -20.38 1.93
N LEU A 272 23.94 -19.83 3.13
CA LEU A 272 24.03 -20.58 4.39
C LEU A 272 22.98 -21.70 4.44
N GLY A 273 21.82 -21.51 3.84
CA GLY A 273 20.77 -22.52 3.66
C GLY A 273 21.07 -23.58 2.60
N GLY A 274 22.26 -23.56 1.97
CA GLY A 274 22.72 -24.56 1.01
C GLY A 274 22.40 -24.26 -0.45
N ALA A 275 21.99 -23.03 -0.79
CA ALA A 275 21.74 -22.63 -2.18
C ALA A 275 23.03 -22.69 -3.04
N LYS A 276 22.90 -23.09 -4.30
CA LYS A 276 23.99 -23.21 -5.27
C LYS A 276 24.03 -22.07 -6.29
N SER A 277 22.98 -21.26 -6.35
CA SER A 277 22.87 -20.12 -7.25
C SER A 277 22.25 -18.92 -6.51
N VAL A 278 22.42 -17.72 -7.06
CA VAL A 278 21.79 -16.48 -6.50
C VAL A 278 20.27 -16.59 -6.50
N THR A 279 19.68 -17.15 -7.55
CA THR A 279 18.23 -17.37 -7.64
C THR A 279 17.74 -18.33 -6.54
N GLU A 280 18.47 -19.43 -6.33
CA GLU A 280 18.18 -20.40 -5.28
C GLU A 280 18.42 -19.80 -3.88
N ALA A 281 19.41 -18.91 -3.75
CA ALA A 281 19.65 -18.19 -2.49
C ALA A 281 18.48 -17.30 -2.11
N PHE A 282 17.90 -16.56 -3.05
CA PHE A 282 16.66 -15.81 -2.79
C PHE A 282 15.48 -16.71 -2.42
N ALA A 283 15.37 -17.88 -3.02
CA ALA A 283 14.32 -18.84 -2.72
C ALA A 283 14.44 -19.43 -1.29
N ASN A 284 15.66 -19.58 -0.78
CA ASN A 284 15.96 -20.25 0.48
C ASN A 284 16.41 -19.30 1.60
N CYS A 285 16.31 -17.97 1.40
CA CYS A 285 16.77 -16.98 2.38
C CYS A 285 15.88 -16.91 3.64
N ASP A 286 16.50 -16.56 4.77
CA ASP A 286 15.78 -16.13 5.98
C ASP A 286 15.47 -14.63 5.85
N VAL A 287 14.32 -14.34 5.25
CA VAL A 287 13.87 -12.97 4.92
C VAL A 287 13.77 -12.10 6.15
N GLU A 288 13.12 -12.61 7.22
CA GLU A 288 12.87 -11.84 8.44
C GLU A 288 14.19 -11.42 9.11
N THR A 289 15.14 -12.36 9.21
CA THR A 289 16.47 -12.07 9.78
C THR A 289 17.26 -11.09 8.90
N ALA A 290 17.18 -11.25 7.57
CA ALA A 290 17.86 -10.36 6.62
C ALA A 290 17.33 -8.93 6.71
N LEU A 291 16.01 -8.76 6.83
CA LEU A 291 15.36 -7.46 6.99
C LEU A 291 15.77 -6.78 8.31
N VAL A 292 15.69 -7.47 9.44
CA VAL A 292 16.11 -6.93 10.74
C VAL A 292 17.59 -6.52 10.73
N PHE A 293 18.46 -7.36 10.17
CA PHE A 293 19.88 -7.05 10.03
C PHE A 293 20.11 -5.79 9.19
N SER A 294 19.42 -5.66 8.07
CA SER A 294 19.48 -4.49 7.19
C SER A 294 19.08 -3.20 7.91
N MET A 295 18.00 -3.23 8.72
CA MET A 295 17.58 -2.08 9.51
C MET A 295 18.65 -1.66 10.53
N LEU A 296 19.23 -2.61 11.25
CA LEU A 296 20.30 -2.33 12.23
C LEU A 296 21.54 -1.72 11.56
N VAL A 297 21.98 -2.28 10.43
CA VAL A 297 23.12 -1.73 9.68
C VAL A 297 22.80 -0.33 9.18
N THR A 298 21.59 -0.08 8.71
CA THR A 298 21.14 1.23 8.25
C THR A 298 21.13 2.26 9.37
N ILE A 299 20.65 1.89 10.56
CA ILE A 299 20.67 2.78 11.74
C ILE A 299 22.10 3.15 12.14
N VAL A 300 23.02 2.18 12.16
CA VAL A 300 24.44 2.42 12.41
C VAL A 300 25.02 3.35 11.34
N PHE A 301 24.72 3.10 10.07
CA PHE A 301 25.15 3.97 8.98
C PHE A 301 24.61 5.41 9.12
N ILE A 302 23.33 5.56 9.47
CA ILE A 302 22.69 6.86 9.75
C ILE A 302 23.42 7.56 10.90
N ALA A 303 23.76 6.86 11.99
CA ALA A 303 24.52 7.42 13.11
C ALA A 303 25.88 7.94 12.64
N LEU A 304 26.63 7.15 11.89
CA LEU A 304 27.93 7.54 11.34
C LEU A 304 27.84 8.70 10.32
N LEU A 305 26.72 8.83 9.62
CA LEU A 305 26.51 9.90 8.64
C LEU A 305 26.02 11.21 9.29
N TYR A 306 25.13 11.14 10.30
CA TYR A 306 24.45 12.33 10.85
C TYR A 306 25.12 12.92 12.09
N LEU A 307 25.61 12.08 13.03
CA LEU A 307 26.18 12.54 14.28
C LEU A 307 27.46 13.38 14.09
N PRO A 308 28.47 12.96 13.28
CA PRO A 308 29.67 13.78 13.09
C PRO A 308 29.39 15.11 12.40
N ARG A 309 28.31 15.16 11.58
CA ARG A 309 27.89 16.37 10.87
C ARG A 309 26.93 17.24 11.69
N LYS A 310 26.65 16.85 12.94
CA LYS A 310 25.75 17.57 13.85
C LYS A 310 24.36 17.83 13.22
N LEU A 311 23.87 16.90 12.39
CA LEU A 311 22.49 16.99 11.85
C LEU A 311 21.45 16.70 12.91
N MET A 312 21.80 15.90 13.91
CA MET A 312 21.03 15.64 15.12
C MET A 312 21.97 15.26 16.27
N SER A 313 21.49 15.35 17.51
CA SER A 313 22.20 14.82 18.67
C SER A 313 21.96 13.32 18.83
N PHE A 314 22.80 12.65 19.64
CA PHE A 314 22.56 11.25 19.98
C PHE A 314 21.24 11.07 20.74
N SER A 315 20.86 12.02 21.59
CA SER A 315 19.58 12.02 22.30
C SER A 315 18.39 12.08 21.33
N ASP A 316 18.45 12.96 20.31
CA ASP A 316 17.41 13.05 19.28
C ASP A 316 17.29 11.76 18.47
N MET A 317 18.42 11.12 18.19
CA MET A 317 18.47 9.82 17.51
C MET A 317 17.80 8.72 18.34
N MET A 318 18.09 8.67 19.64
CA MET A 318 17.44 7.69 20.54
C MET A 318 15.96 8.00 20.75
N GLY A 319 15.56 9.27 20.75
CA GLY A 319 14.16 9.68 20.79
C GLY A 319 13.34 9.30 19.56
N ALA A 320 13.98 9.05 18.42
CA ALA A 320 13.31 8.60 17.20
C ALA A 320 12.78 7.16 17.33
N LEU A 321 13.37 6.31 18.18
CA LEU A 321 12.93 4.92 18.34
C LEU A 321 11.49 4.79 18.86
N PRO A 322 11.13 5.40 20.01
CA PRO A 322 9.74 5.34 20.48
C PRO A 322 8.76 6.05 19.53
N GLU A 323 9.17 7.11 18.86
CA GLU A 323 8.35 7.81 17.87
C GLU A 323 8.09 6.94 16.64
N GLY A 324 9.13 6.29 16.11
CA GLY A 324 8.99 5.35 15.02
C GLY A 324 8.17 4.12 15.39
N ALA A 325 8.36 3.57 16.59
CA ALA A 325 7.52 2.48 17.10
C ALA A 325 6.05 2.88 17.17
N LYS A 326 5.75 4.09 17.69
CA LYS A 326 4.39 4.63 17.75
C LYS A 326 3.75 4.72 16.36
N MET A 327 4.51 5.09 15.34
CA MET A 327 4.02 5.17 13.96
C MET A 327 3.63 3.79 13.41
N MET A 328 4.33 2.72 13.80
CA MET A 328 4.08 1.35 13.34
C MET A 328 3.06 0.56 14.18
N ILE A 329 2.59 1.08 15.33
CA ILE A 329 1.61 0.41 16.19
C ILE A 329 0.37 -0.06 15.41
N PRO A 330 -0.26 0.74 14.52
CA PRO A 330 -1.43 0.28 13.77
C PRO A 330 -1.16 -0.99 12.96
N ALA A 331 -0.09 -1.03 12.19
CA ALA A 331 0.29 -2.20 11.40
C ALA A 331 0.59 -3.42 12.30
N ILE A 332 1.35 -3.23 13.37
CA ILE A 332 1.70 -4.30 14.33
C ILE A 332 0.45 -4.91 14.98
N LEU A 333 -0.54 -4.10 15.36
CA LEU A 333 -1.81 -4.60 15.94
C LEU A 333 -2.61 -5.41 14.93
N ILE A 334 -2.74 -4.92 13.70
CA ILE A 334 -3.44 -5.65 12.63
C ILE A 334 -2.76 -7.00 12.37
N LEU A 335 -1.44 -7.01 12.19
CA LEU A 335 -0.68 -8.24 11.98
C LEU A 335 -0.86 -9.23 13.13
N THR A 336 -0.77 -8.77 14.40
CA THR A 336 -0.94 -9.62 15.59
C THR A 336 -2.29 -10.32 15.59
N PHE A 337 -3.38 -9.59 15.36
CA PHE A 337 -4.72 -10.19 15.30
C PHE A 337 -4.92 -11.06 14.06
N ALA A 338 -4.37 -10.69 12.91
CA ALA A 338 -4.48 -11.47 11.68
C ALA A 338 -3.75 -12.82 11.79
N TRP A 339 -2.54 -12.84 12.33
CA TRP A 339 -1.83 -14.09 12.62
C TRP A 339 -2.59 -14.96 13.63
N THR A 340 -3.20 -14.34 14.65
CA THR A 340 -4.02 -15.05 15.63
C THR A 340 -5.27 -15.64 14.98
N LEU A 341 -5.96 -14.86 14.12
CA LEU A 341 -7.13 -15.33 13.37
C LEU A 341 -6.77 -16.52 12.49
N LYS A 342 -5.65 -16.42 11.74
CA LYS A 342 -5.11 -17.53 10.95
C LYS A 342 -4.87 -18.77 11.82
N GLY A 343 -4.14 -18.62 12.92
CA GLY A 343 -3.85 -19.74 13.83
C GLY A 343 -5.12 -20.39 14.43
N ILE A 344 -6.18 -19.62 14.67
CA ILE A 344 -7.48 -20.13 15.12
C ILE A 344 -8.22 -20.87 13.99
N THR A 345 -8.26 -20.29 12.78
CA THR A 345 -8.93 -20.91 11.62
C THR A 345 -8.23 -22.19 11.16
N ASP A 346 -6.90 -22.24 11.26
CA ASP A 346 -6.13 -23.48 11.03
C ASP A 346 -6.53 -24.59 12.02
N ARG A 347 -6.74 -24.26 13.31
CA ARG A 347 -7.24 -25.20 14.32
C ARG A 347 -8.68 -25.65 14.07
N LEU A 348 -9.49 -24.82 13.41
CA LEU A 348 -10.85 -25.17 12.99
C LEU A 348 -10.88 -25.97 11.68
N GLY A 349 -9.73 -26.24 11.05
CA GLY A 349 -9.61 -27.05 9.85
C GLY A 349 -10.17 -26.38 8.60
N ILE A 350 -9.93 -25.07 8.42
CA ILE A 350 -10.42 -24.32 7.25
C ILE A 350 -9.92 -24.92 5.93
N ALA A 351 -8.66 -25.34 5.85
CA ALA A 351 -8.10 -26.01 4.68
C ALA A 351 -8.81 -27.34 4.38
N GLN A 352 -9.13 -28.12 5.42
CA GLN A 352 -9.88 -29.38 5.32
C GLN A 352 -11.29 -29.13 4.74
N PHE A 353 -11.98 -28.09 5.24
CA PHE A 353 -13.30 -27.73 4.74
C PHE A 353 -13.26 -27.42 3.24
N PHE A 354 -12.31 -26.58 2.80
CA PHE A 354 -12.18 -26.23 1.39
C PHE A 354 -11.83 -27.45 0.53
N SER A 355 -10.91 -28.31 0.96
CA SER A 355 -10.51 -29.50 0.20
C SER A 355 -11.65 -30.51 -0.02
N THR A 356 -12.60 -30.56 0.93
CA THR A 356 -13.75 -31.48 0.84
C THR A 356 -14.95 -30.88 0.12
N THR A 357 -15.09 -29.54 0.15
CA THR A 357 -16.32 -28.86 -0.32
C THR A 357 -16.14 -28.22 -1.71
N LEU A 358 -14.94 -27.76 -2.06
CA LEU A 358 -14.68 -27.12 -3.36
C LEU A 358 -14.48 -28.16 -4.47
N ASN A 359 -15.60 -28.68 -4.98
CA ASN A 359 -15.66 -29.36 -6.28
C ASN A 359 -16.02 -28.34 -7.40
N LEU A 360 -15.28 -27.22 -7.45
CA LEU A 360 -15.48 -26.24 -8.51
C LEU A 360 -15.01 -26.81 -9.84
N SER A 361 -15.82 -26.61 -10.87
CA SER A 361 -15.40 -26.87 -12.25
C SER A 361 -14.18 -26.00 -12.57
N THR A 362 -13.36 -26.42 -13.52
CA THR A 362 -12.18 -25.66 -13.99
C THR A 362 -12.56 -24.21 -14.37
N THR A 363 -13.75 -24.03 -14.95
CA THR A 363 -14.30 -22.70 -15.29
C THR A 363 -14.65 -21.89 -14.04
N GLY A 364 -15.23 -22.51 -13.01
CA GLY A 364 -15.55 -21.81 -11.74
C GLY A 364 -14.31 -21.31 -11.03
N VAL A 365 -13.25 -22.10 -11.01
CA VAL A 365 -11.95 -21.70 -10.42
C VAL A 365 -11.35 -20.49 -11.15
N ALA A 366 -11.50 -20.40 -12.48
CA ALA A 366 -10.95 -19.29 -13.27
C ALA A 366 -11.57 -17.92 -12.94
N PHE A 367 -12.79 -17.88 -12.41
CA PHE A 367 -13.42 -16.62 -11.99
C PHE A 367 -13.06 -16.18 -10.56
N ILE A 368 -12.43 -17.03 -9.74
CA ILE A 368 -12.06 -16.69 -8.36
C ILE A 368 -11.24 -15.40 -8.28
N PRO A 369 -10.19 -15.16 -9.09
CA PRO A 369 -9.39 -13.94 -8.99
C PRO A 369 -10.20 -12.66 -9.17
N VAL A 370 -11.09 -12.61 -10.15
CA VAL A 370 -11.89 -11.39 -10.38
C VAL A 370 -12.95 -11.20 -9.29
N ILE A 371 -13.57 -12.27 -8.81
CA ILE A 371 -14.56 -12.19 -7.71
C ILE A 371 -13.89 -11.69 -6.44
N ILE A 372 -12.76 -12.28 -6.07
CA ILE A 372 -12.04 -11.89 -4.85
C ILE A 372 -11.44 -10.50 -4.95
N PHE A 373 -11.04 -10.05 -6.14
CA PHE A 373 -10.62 -8.67 -6.39
C PHE A 373 -11.71 -7.67 -6.01
N PHE A 374 -12.96 -7.86 -6.47
CA PHE A 374 -14.06 -6.98 -6.12
C PHE A 374 -14.49 -7.10 -4.65
N ILE A 375 -14.43 -8.29 -4.06
CA ILE A 375 -14.66 -8.50 -2.62
C ILE A 375 -13.61 -7.73 -1.81
N ALA A 376 -12.32 -7.82 -2.20
CA ALA A 376 -11.25 -7.10 -1.53
C ALA A 376 -11.41 -5.58 -1.66
N ILE A 377 -11.81 -5.05 -2.83
CA ILE A 377 -12.16 -3.63 -3.00
C ILE A 377 -13.25 -3.23 -2.02
N PHE A 378 -14.33 -3.98 -1.97
CA PHE A 378 -15.49 -3.64 -1.13
C PHE A 378 -15.13 -3.63 0.37
N ILE A 379 -14.39 -4.64 0.84
CA ILE A 379 -13.95 -4.73 2.23
C ILE A 379 -13.01 -3.56 2.55
N SER A 380 -11.99 -3.34 1.74
CA SER A 380 -10.98 -2.31 1.95
C SER A 380 -11.58 -0.90 1.89
N PHE A 381 -12.47 -0.63 0.94
CA PHE A 381 -13.21 0.62 0.87
C PHE A 381 -14.01 0.91 2.14
N SER A 382 -14.70 -0.12 2.66
CA SER A 382 -15.59 0.02 3.83
C SER A 382 -14.83 0.11 5.14
N THR A 383 -13.65 -0.51 5.23
CA THR A 383 -12.82 -0.53 6.45
C THR A 383 -11.75 0.56 6.47
N GLY A 384 -11.42 1.12 5.30
CA GLY A 384 -10.38 2.13 5.14
C GLY A 384 -8.96 1.60 5.36
N THR A 385 -8.73 0.29 5.11
CA THR A 385 -7.39 -0.26 5.26
C THR A 385 -7.11 -1.44 4.33
N SER A 386 -6.03 -1.32 3.57
CA SER A 386 -5.48 -2.42 2.80
C SER A 386 -4.97 -3.54 3.70
N TRP A 387 -4.25 -3.16 4.76
CA TRP A 387 -3.62 -4.08 5.72
C TRP A 387 -4.63 -5.01 6.38
N GLY A 388 -5.75 -4.46 6.88
CA GLY A 388 -6.83 -5.26 7.45
C GLY A 388 -7.44 -6.22 6.44
N THR A 389 -7.63 -5.79 5.21
CA THR A 389 -8.27 -6.58 4.15
C THR A 389 -7.39 -7.75 3.72
N PHE A 390 -6.13 -7.50 3.32
CA PHE A 390 -5.30 -8.60 2.85
C PHE A 390 -4.88 -9.55 3.98
N SER A 391 -4.76 -9.05 5.21
CA SER A 391 -4.47 -9.87 6.40
C SER A 391 -5.52 -10.94 6.67
N ILE A 392 -6.77 -10.69 6.30
CA ILE A 392 -7.85 -11.67 6.41
C ILE A 392 -7.90 -12.58 5.17
N LEU A 393 -7.85 -12.00 3.97
CA LEU A 393 -8.13 -12.72 2.73
C LEU A 393 -6.95 -13.56 2.23
N VAL A 394 -5.70 -13.12 2.41
CA VAL A 394 -4.52 -13.85 1.92
C VAL A 394 -4.36 -15.22 2.60
N PRO A 395 -4.45 -15.35 3.94
CA PRO A 395 -4.42 -16.66 4.59
C PRO A 395 -5.53 -17.60 4.10
N ILE A 396 -6.72 -17.09 3.81
CA ILE A 396 -7.84 -17.87 3.26
C ILE A 396 -7.48 -18.39 1.85
N ALA A 397 -6.98 -17.52 0.97
CA ALA A 397 -6.58 -17.93 -0.38
C ALA A 397 -5.46 -18.98 -0.36
N ILE A 398 -4.47 -18.80 0.51
CA ILE A 398 -3.40 -19.79 0.71
C ILE A 398 -4.01 -21.13 1.18
N SER A 399 -4.93 -21.11 2.14
CA SER A 399 -5.58 -22.32 2.65
C SER A 399 -6.38 -23.06 1.59
N ILE A 400 -6.98 -22.34 0.64
CA ILE A 400 -7.75 -22.92 -0.48
C ILE A 400 -6.84 -23.62 -1.49
N PHE A 401 -5.74 -22.97 -1.87
CA PHE A 401 -4.94 -23.37 -3.03
C PHE A 401 -3.62 -24.05 -2.68
N ASN A 402 -3.16 -23.97 -1.42
CA ASN A 402 -1.90 -24.56 -0.99
C ASN A 402 -1.90 -26.08 -1.28
N ASN A 403 -0.82 -26.56 -1.91
CA ASN A 403 -0.64 -27.95 -2.34
C ASN A 403 -1.56 -28.46 -3.48
N HIS A 404 -2.50 -27.63 -3.99
CA HIS A 404 -3.42 -28.05 -5.06
C HIS A 404 -3.19 -27.30 -6.38
N ASN A 405 -3.04 -25.97 -6.32
CA ASN A 405 -2.90 -25.14 -7.52
C ASN A 405 -2.12 -23.84 -7.21
N THR A 406 -0.79 -23.93 -7.25
CA THR A 406 0.10 -22.80 -6.93
C THR A 406 -0.09 -21.60 -7.86
N GLU A 407 -0.36 -21.83 -9.16
CA GLU A 407 -0.59 -20.73 -10.12
C GLU A 407 -1.84 -19.93 -9.76
N MET A 408 -2.95 -20.61 -9.48
CA MET A 408 -4.18 -19.94 -9.04
C MET A 408 -4.04 -19.28 -7.68
N MET A 409 -3.25 -19.84 -6.78
CA MET A 409 -2.91 -19.20 -5.51
C MET A 409 -2.21 -17.86 -5.74
N ILE A 410 -1.18 -17.82 -6.58
CA ILE A 410 -0.44 -16.60 -6.92
C ILE A 410 -1.38 -15.54 -7.51
N ILE A 411 -2.19 -15.91 -8.51
CA ILE A 411 -3.12 -14.98 -9.17
C ILE A 411 -4.19 -14.49 -8.19
N THR A 412 -4.72 -15.37 -7.34
CA THR A 412 -5.75 -15.00 -6.35
C THR A 412 -5.17 -14.09 -5.26
N VAL A 413 -3.98 -14.38 -4.75
CA VAL A 413 -3.30 -13.50 -3.80
C VAL A 413 -2.98 -12.15 -4.43
N ALA A 414 -2.51 -12.12 -5.68
CA ALA A 414 -2.32 -10.86 -6.41
C ALA A 414 -3.62 -10.05 -6.57
N ALA A 415 -4.74 -10.72 -6.83
CA ALA A 415 -6.05 -10.10 -6.94
C ALA A 415 -6.53 -9.52 -5.58
N ILE A 416 -6.29 -10.23 -4.47
CA ILE A 416 -6.56 -9.73 -3.12
C ILE A 416 -5.74 -8.48 -2.83
N LEU A 417 -4.44 -8.53 -3.06
CA LEU A 417 -3.53 -7.42 -2.82
C LEU A 417 -3.90 -6.20 -3.69
N ALA A 418 -4.18 -6.42 -4.96
CA ALA A 418 -4.63 -5.39 -5.90
C ALA A 418 -5.98 -4.77 -5.46
N GLY A 419 -6.94 -5.60 -5.06
CA GLY A 419 -8.24 -5.15 -4.58
C GLY A 419 -8.16 -4.41 -3.26
N ALA A 420 -7.34 -4.87 -2.33
CA ALA A 420 -7.11 -4.23 -1.04
C ALA A 420 -6.53 -2.82 -1.23
N VAL A 421 -5.48 -2.66 -2.04
CA VAL A 421 -4.91 -1.34 -2.37
C VAL A 421 -5.94 -0.45 -3.07
N CYS A 422 -6.71 -0.99 -3.99
CA CYS A 422 -7.71 -0.23 -4.72
C CYS A 422 -8.82 0.31 -3.81
N GLY A 423 -9.39 -0.54 -2.95
CA GLY A 423 -10.47 -0.16 -2.03
C GLY A 423 -10.03 0.88 -1.02
N ASP A 424 -8.83 0.73 -0.49
CA ASP A 424 -8.18 1.70 0.39
C ASP A 424 -8.01 3.05 -0.31
N HIS A 425 -7.41 3.06 -1.46
CA HIS A 425 -7.15 4.23 -2.30
C HIS A 425 -8.38 5.10 -2.58
N VAL A 426 -9.58 4.56 -2.59
CA VAL A 426 -10.81 5.31 -2.88
C VAL A 426 -11.67 5.52 -1.63
N SER A 427 -11.24 5.03 -0.48
CA SER A 427 -11.98 5.14 0.77
C SER A 427 -11.80 6.49 1.45
N PRO A 428 -12.88 7.18 1.85
CA PRO A 428 -12.78 8.44 2.59
C PRO A 428 -12.30 8.27 4.04
N ILE A 429 -12.19 7.04 4.54
CA ILE A 429 -11.71 6.72 5.88
C ILE A 429 -10.37 6.00 5.87
N SER A 430 -9.71 5.96 4.70
CA SER A 430 -8.39 5.34 4.53
C SER A 430 -7.31 6.13 5.26
N ASP A 431 -6.44 5.40 5.95
CA ASP A 431 -5.29 5.96 6.63
C ASP A 431 -4.26 6.54 5.62
N THR A 432 -3.98 5.85 4.52
CA THR A 432 -3.06 6.34 3.47
C THR A 432 -3.63 7.53 2.71
N THR A 433 -4.94 7.53 2.41
CA THR A 433 -5.62 8.66 1.76
C THR A 433 -5.66 9.91 2.66
N ILE A 434 -5.87 9.72 3.98
CA ILE A 434 -5.78 10.79 4.98
C ILE A 434 -4.34 11.33 5.03
N MET A 435 -3.34 10.45 5.11
CA MET A 435 -1.92 10.86 5.16
C MET A 435 -1.46 11.54 3.87
N SER A 436 -1.92 11.09 2.71
CA SER A 436 -1.64 11.74 1.42
C SER A 436 -2.26 13.13 1.34
N SER A 437 -3.48 13.28 1.87
CA SER A 437 -4.15 14.58 1.99
C SER A 437 -3.36 15.53 2.90
N ALA A 438 -2.96 15.07 4.09
CA ALA A 438 -2.14 15.82 5.03
C ALA A 438 -0.76 16.14 4.43
N GLY A 439 -0.08 15.15 3.83
CA GLY A 439 1.19 15.33 3.14
C GLY A 439 1.14 16.40 2.05
N ALA A 440 0.08 16.41 1.24
CA ALA A 440 -0.16 17.42 0.23
C ALA A 440 -0.72 18.74 0.80
N GLN A 441 -1.22 18.76 2.04
CA GLN A 441 -2.06 19.84 2.60
C GLN A 441 -3.25 20.12 1.66
N CYS A 442 -4.00 19.08 1.35
CA CYS A 442 -5.18 19.10 0.51
C CYS A 442 -6.41 18.81 1.37
N HIS A 443 -7.49 19.53 1.17
CA HIS A 443 -8.75 19.17 1.80
C HIS A 443 -9.12 17.72 1.47
N HIS A 444 -9.32 16.90 2.49
CA HIS A 444 -9.43 15.45 2.36
C HIS A 444 -10.53 15.00 1.37
N LEU A 445 -11.72 15.60 1.44
CA LEU A 445 -12.81 15.27 0.52
C LEU A 445 -12.53 15.67 -0.93
N ASN A 446 -11.72 16.72 -1.16
CA ASN A 446 -11.28 17.09 -2.50
C ASN A 446 -10.34 16.01 -3.08
N HIS A 447 -9.43 15.51 -2.25
CA HIS A 447 -8.57 14.40 -2.65
C HIS A 447 -9.38 13.14 -2.98
N VAL A 448 -10.21 12.65 -2.06
CA VAL A 448 -11.03 11.45 -2.25
C VAL A 448 -11.90 11.55 -3.52
N SER A 449 -12.62 12.66 -3.70
CA SER A 449 -13.55 12.83 -4.82
C SER A 449 -12.85 12.90 -6.18
N THR A 450 -11.67 13.51 -6.24
CA THR A 450 -10.86 13.57 -7.47
C THR A 450 -10.20 12.23 -7.78
N GLN A 451 -9.65 11.54 -6.76
CA GLN A 451 -8.99 10.25 -6.90
C GLN A 451 -9.96 9.14 -7.34
N LEU A 452 -11.18 9.11 -6.80
CA LEU A 452 -12.20 8.14 -7.18
C LEU A 452 -12.42 8.11 -8.71
N GLN A 453 -12.45 9.28 -9.35
CA GLN A 453 -12.65 9.38 -10.79
C GLN A 453 -11.47 8.83 -11.59
N TYR A 454 -10.25 8.90 -11.05
CA TYR A 454 -9.05 8.32 -11.66
C TYR A 454 -8.94 6.81 -11.41
N ALA A 455 -9.43 6.33 -10.27
CA ALA A 455 -9.40 4.92 -9.94
C ALA A 455 -10.39 4.07 -10.76
N VAL A 456 -11.59 4.59 -11.07
CA VAL A 456 -12.63 3.84 -11.80
C VAL A 456 -12.16 3.25 -13.13
N PRO A 457 -11.50 4.00 -14.04
CA PRO A 457 -10.93 3.42 -15.27
C PRO A 457 -9.94 2.28 -15.01
N VAL A 458 -9.11 2.42 -13.96
CA VAL A 458 -8.13 1.42 -13.57
C VAL A 458 -8.82 0.16 -13.06
N VAL A 459 -9.83 0.30 -12.19
CA VAL A 459 -10.63 -0.83 -11.65
C VAL A 459 -11.28 -1.64 -12.75
N LEU A 460 -11.92 -0.98 -13.72
CA LEU A 460 -12.56 -1.66 -14.85
C LEU A 460 -11.53 -2.42 -15.69
N SER A 461 -10.36 -1.82 -15.91
CA SER A 461 -9.27 -2.47 -16.65
C SER A 461 -8.71 -3.67 -15.89
N CYS A 462 -8.56 -3.59 -14.56
CA CYS A 462 -8.15 -4.70 -13.69
C CYS A 462 -9.19 -5.83 -13.70
N GLY A 463 -10.47 -5.51 -13.65
CA GLY A 463 -11.55 -6.51 -13.71
C GLY A 463 -11.44 -7.38 -14.96
N VAL A 464 -11.29 -6.74 -16.13
CA VAL A 464 -11.06 -7.46 -17.40
C VAL A 464 -9.75 -8.27 -17.33
N GLY A 465 -8.67 -7.67 -16.82
CA GLY A 465 -7.39 -8.34 -16.68
C GLY A 465 -7.45 -9.58 -15.78
N PHE A 466 -8.12 -9.52 -14.62
CA PHE A 466 -8.24 -10.69 -13.72
C PHE A 466 -9.14 -11.80 -14.28
N VAL A 467 -10.16 -11.48 -15.09
CA VAL A 467 -10.87 -12.49 -15.85
C VAL A 467 -9.90 -13.24 -16.76
N ILE A 468 -9.11 -12.51 -17.56
CA ILE A 468 -8.14 -13.12 -18.47
C ILE A 468 -7.07 -13.91 -17.71
N ALA A 469 -6.54 -13.38 -16.60
CA ALA A 469 -5.53 -14.04 -15.77
C ALA A 469 -6.01 -15.40 -15.24
N GLY A 470 -7.27 -15.50 -14.84
CA GLY A 470 -7.87 -16.74 -14.36
C GLY A 470 -7.93 -17.84 -15.43
N PHE A 471 -8.15 -17.49 -16.70
CA PHE A 471 -8.20 -18.44 -17.80
C PHE A 471 -6.82 -18.74 -18.40
N CYS A 472 -5.99 -17.71 -18.64
CA CYS A 472 -4.73 -17.84 -19.36
C CYS A 472 -3.54 -18.17 -18.47
N ARG A 473 -3.61 -17.89 -17.16
CA ARG A 473 -2.58 -18.14 -16.15
C ARG A 473 -1.18 -17.60 -16.48
N ASN A 474 -1.10 -16.65 -17.39
CA ASN A 474 0.13 -15.91 -17.67
C ASN A 474 -0.04 -14.44 -17.27
N TRP A 475 1.05 -13.74 -17.01
CA TRP A 475 1.02 -12.36 -16.51
C TRP A 475 0.97 -11.29 -17.61
N TRP A 476 1.57 -11.57 -18.77
CA TRP A 476 1.75 -10.53 -19.81
C TRP A 476 0.45 -10.22 -20.56
N LEU A 477 -0.39 -11.22 -20.85
CA LEU A 477 -1.64 -11.02 -21.61
C LEU A 477 -2.67 -10.21 -20.83
N PRO A 478 -2.97 -10.52 -19.53
CA PRO A 478 -3.83 -9.70 -18.70
C PRO A 478 -3.36 -8.25 -18.59
N LEU A 479 -2.04 -8.05 -18.46
CA LEU A 479 -1.43 -6.73 -18.37
C LEU A 479 -1.58 -5.93 -19.67
N ILE A 480 -1.26 -6.51 -20.82
CA ILE A 480 -1.41 -5.85 -22.13
C ILE A 480 -2.87 -5.47 -22.38
N VAL A 481 -3.80 -6.40 -22.15
CA VAL A 481 -5.23 -6.12 -22.33
C VAL A 481 -5.69 -5.05 -21.33
N GLY A 482 -5.26 -5.11 -20.06
CA GLY A 482 -5.55 -4.09 -19.06
C GLY A 482 -5.09 -2.70 -19.51
N VAL A 483 -3.86 -2.55 -20.02
CA VAL A 483 -3.36 -1.28 -20.59
C VAL A 483 -4.19 -0.82 -21.78
N CYS A 484 -4.52 -1.73 -22.71
CA CYS A 484 -5.33 -1.38 -23.88
C CYS A 484 -6.75 -0.90 -23.48
N VAL A 485 -7.39 -1.58 -22.53
CA VAL A 485 -8.70 -1.18 -21.99
C VAL A 485 -8.60 0.18 -21.32
N LEU A 486 -7.58 0.40 -20.47
CA LEU A 486 -7.36 1.67 -19.80
C LEU A 486 -7.17 2.82 -20.80
N LEU A 487 -6.31 2.64 -21.81
CA LEU A 487 -6.12 3.65 -22.87
C LEU A 487 -7.40 3.90 -23.69
N GLY A 488 -8.18 2.85 -23.95
CA GLY A 488 -9.49 2.96 -24.60
C GLY A 488 -10.45 3.83 -23.80
N ILE A 489 -10.58 3.55 -22.48
CA ILE A 489 -11.43 4.33 -21.58
C ILE A 489 -10.96 5.77 -21.50
N LEU A 490 -9.66 6.03 -21.34
CA LEU A 490 -9.09 7.38 -21.29
C LEU A 490 -9.36 8.16 -22.58
N THR A 491 -9.23 7.50 -23.73
CA THR A 491 -9.51 8.13 -25.04
C THR A 491 -10.98 8.52 -25.15
N LEU A 492 -11.90 7.66 -24.67
CA LEU A 492 -13.33 7.98 -24.63
C LEU A 492 -13.61 9.17 -23.69
N ILE A 493 -13.05 9.14 -22.45
CA ILE A 493 -13.21 10.24 -21.48
C ILE A 493 -12.75 11.57 -22.10
N MET A 494 -11.57 11.60 -22.72
CA MET A 494 -11.03 12.81 -23.35
C MET A 494 -11.93 13.33 -24.49
N LYS A 495 -12.45 12.41 -25.32
CA LYS A 495 -13.36 12.79 -26.42
C LYS A 495 -14.65 13.41 -25.90
N TYR A 496 -15.23 12.85 -24.84
CA TYR A 496 -16.47 13.38 -24.25
C TYR A 496 -16.24 14.64 -23.41
N SER A 497 -15.11 14.72 -22.69
CA SER A 497 -14.74 15.91 -21.90
C SER A 497 -14.43 17.12 -22.79
N GLY A 498 -13.76 16.94 -23.90
CA GLY A 498 -13.49 18.01 -24.88
C GLY A 498 -14.78 18.59 -25.48
N ASN A 499 -15.74 17.75 -25.85
CA ASN A 499 -17.05 18.18 -26.35
C ASN A 499 -17.89 18.95 -25.31
N ASN A 500 -17.80 18.58 -24.04
CA ASN A 500 -18.53 19.27 -22.95
C ASN A 500 -17.83 20.57 -22.54
N GLY A 501 -16.50 20.63 -22.55
CA GLY A 501 -15.73 21.84 -22.29
C GLY A 501 -16.04 22.97 -23.29
N GLU A 502 -16.18 22.65 -24.57
CA GLU A 502 -16.62 23.63 -25.58
C GLU A 502 -18.08 24.10 -25.36
N LYS A 503 -18.99 23.21 -24.94
CA LYS A 503 -20.38 23.59 -24.67
C LYS A 503 -20.51 24.47 -23.43
N ILE A 504 -19.78 24.15 -22.34
CA ILE A 504 -19.75 24.95 -21.12
C ILE A 504 -19.13 26.32 -21.39
N SER A 505 -17.97 26.39 -22.06
CA SER A 505 -17.34 27.66 -22.44
C SER A 505 -18.18 28.51 -23.39
N LYS A 506 -18.98 27.91 -24.27
CA LYS A 506 -19.95 28.63 -25.09
C LYS A 506 -21.16 29.13 -24.28
N PHE A 507 -21.58 28.38 -23.26
CA PHE A 507 -22.68 28.77 -22.38
C PHE A 507 -22.25 29.91 -21.43
N GLU A 508 -21.07 29.81 -20.82
CA GLU A 508 -20.48 30.86 -19.97
C GLU A 508 -20.28 32.16 -20.75
N ARG A 509 -19.73 32.11 -21.99
CA ARG A 509 -19.62 33.27 -22.85
C ARG A 509 -20.96 33.90 -23.30
N ARG A 510 -22.06 33.12 -23.29
CA ARG A 510 -23.40 33.65 -23.53
C ARG A 510 -23.98 34.36 -22.29
N LEU A 511 -23.71 33.86 -21.10
CA LEU A 511 -24.07 34.49 -19.82
C LEU A 511 -23.32 35.83 -19.62
N GLU A 512 -22.02 35.87 -19.92
CA GLU A 512 -21.21 37.11 -19.87
C GLU A 512 -21.64 38.18 -20.88
N LYS A 513 -22.24 37.77 -21.98
CA LYS A 513 -22.76 38.72 -23.01
C LYS A 513 -24.20 39.14 -22.80
N GLY A 514 -24.82 38.78 -21.67
CA GLY A 514 -26.18 39.20 -21.33
C GLY A 514 -27.28 38.71 -22.29
N ASN A 515 -27.02 37.65 -23.04
CA ASN A 515 -27.95 37.09 -24.04
C ASN A 515 -28.57 35.78 -23.54
N VAL A 516 -29.22 35.82 -22.36
CA VAL A 516 -30.24 34.85 -21.94
C VAL A 516 -31.34 35.60 -21.21
#